data_8a8e8fa65ab00141a94cec6a5363441b
#
_entry.id   8a8e8fa65ab00141a94cec6a5363441b
#
_cell.length_a   1.000
_cell.length_b   1.000
_cell.length_c   1.000
_cell.angle_alpha   90.00
_cell.angle_beta   90.00
_cell.angle_gamma   90.00
#
_symmetry.space_group_name_H-M   'P 1'
#
loop_
_entity.id
_entity.type
_entity.pdbx_description
1 polymer ?
#
loop_
_entity_poly.entity_id
_entity_poly.type
_entity_poly.pdbx_seq_one_letter_code
_entity_poly.pdbx_strand_id
1 'polypeptide(L)'
;MTHLYWVALKSIWAKEINRFARIWIQTLVPPVITMTLYFIIFGNLIGSRIGDMHGFSYMQFIVPGLIMMAVITNAYANVASSFFSAKFQRNIEELLVAPVPTHIVIAGYVGGGVARGICVGILVTAVSLFFVPFHVHSWLMVAVTLLLTAVMFSLAGLLNAVFARTFDDISLIPTFVLTPLTYLGGVFYSLTLLPPFWQAVSKLNPVVYMISGFRYGFLGINDVPLVFTLSVLVAFIVVFYILAWTLIQRGRGLRT
;
A
#
# COMPACT_ATOMS: atom_id res chain seq x y z
N MET A 1 -13.32 -26.36 -15.60
CA MET A 1 -12.06 -25.68 -15.21
C MET A 1 -12.31 -24.37 -14.47
N THR A 2 -13.22 -23.52 -14.93
CA THR A 2 -13.56 -22.23 -14.26
C THR A 2 -13.99 -22.36 -12.79
N HIS A 3 -14.78 -23.38 -12.45
CA HIS A 3 -15.19 -23.66 -11.08
C HIS A 3 -14.00 -23.98 -10.16
N LEU A 4 -13.03 -24.77 -10.64
CA LEU A 4 -11.82 -25.11 -9.88
C LEU A 4 -10.97 -23.86 -9.57
N TYR A 5 -10.80 -22.98 -10.55
CA TYR A 5 -10.05 -21.73 -10.38
C TYR A 5 -10.72 -20.79 -9.37
N TRP A 6 -12.04 -20.73 -9.40
CA TRP A 6 -12.80 -19.93 -8.44
C TRP A 6 -12.70 -20.48 -7.00
N VAL A 7 -12.74 -21.81 -6.86
CA VAL A 7 -12.53 -22.46 -5.55
C VAL A 7 -11.12 -22.19 -5.04
N ALA A 8 -10.09 -22.34 -5.89
CA ALA A 8 -8.71 -22.07 -5.53
C ALA A 8 -8.52 -20.61 -5.08
N LEU A 9 -9.05 -19.64 -5.83
CA LEU A 9 -8.99 -18.22 -5.48
C LEU A 9 -9.64 -17.94 -4.12
N LYS A 10 -10.85 -18.44 -3.90
CA LYS A 10 -11.55 -18.29 -2.62
C LYS A 10 -10.79 -18.90 -1.46
N SER A 11 -10.19 -20.07 -1.66
CA SER A 11 -9.41 -20.76 -0.63
C SER A 11 -8.17 -19.96 -0.23
N ILE A 12 -7.45 -19.40 -1.21
CA ILE A 12 -6.29 -18.54 -0.94
C ILE A 12 -6.75 -17.25 -0.22
N TRP A 13 -7.82 -16.59 -0.68
CA TRP A 13 -8.35 -15.40 -0.02
C TRP A 13 -8.80 -15.68 1.41
N ALA A 14 -9.55 -16.76 1.63
CA ALA A 14 -9.98 -17.14 2.96
C ALA A 14 -8.78 -17.40 3.90
N LYS A 15 -7.76 -18.10 3.42
CA LYS A 15 -6.51 -18.31 4.15
C LYS A 15 -5.84 -16.97 4.51
N GLU A 16 -5.68 -16.08 3.55
CA GLU A 16 -5.00 -14.79 3.75
C GLU A 16 -5.78 -13.87 4.70
N ILE A 17 -7.10 -13.78 4.54
CA ILE A 17 -7.96 -12.96 5.41
C ILE A 17 -7.97 -13.53 6.82
N ASN A 18 -8.20 -14.83 6.98
CA ASN A 18 -8.19 -15.48 8.30
C ASN A 18 -6.83 -15.36 9.00
N ARG A 19 -5.73 -15.34 8.25
CA ARG A 19 -4.38 -15.19 8.80
C ARG A 19 -4.23 -13.84 9.50
N PHE A 20 -4.48 -12.71 8.83
CA PHE A 20 -4.33 -11.40 9.47
C PHE A 20 -5.46 -11.11 10.48
N ALA A 21 -6.66 -11.63 10.26
CA ALA A 21 -7.78 -11.47 11.19
C ALA A 21 -7.55 -12.22 12.51
N ARG A 22 -6.93 -13.40 12.48
CA ARG A 22 -6.60 -14.16 13.70
C ARG A 22 -5.63 -13.41 14.61
N ILE A 23 -4.72 -12.65 14.04
CA ILE A 23 -3.72 -11.87 14.77
C ILE A 23 -3.99 -10.36 14.67
N TRP A 24 -5.28 -9.97 14.68
CA TRP A 24 -5.70 -8.58 14.44
C TRP A 24 -5.04 -7.56 15.38
N ILE A 25 -4.77 -7.95 16.64
CA ILE A 25 -4.07 -7.09 17.60
C ILE A 25 -2.67 -6.72 17.06
N GLN A 26 -1.95 -7.66 16.46
CA GLN A 26 -0.61 -7.42 15.92
C GLN A 26 -0.63 -6.76 14.54
N THR A 27 -1.70 -6.92 13.79
CA THR A 27 -1.78 -6.47 12.40
C THR A 27 -2.50 -5.15 12.19
N LEU A 28 -3.52 -4.86 13.00
CA LEU A 28 -4.38 -3.67 12.85
C LEU A 28 -4.14 -2.61 13.94
N VAL A 29 -3.81 -3.02 15.17
CA VAL A 29 -3.63 -2.08 16.28
C VAL A 29 -2.38 -1.20 16.14
N PRO A 30 -1.18 -1.72 15.79
CA PRO A 30 0.01 -0.89 15.67
C PRO A 30 -0.10 0.25 14.65
N PRO A 31 -0.63 0.03 13.42
CA PRO A 31 -0.87 1.14 12.48
C PRO A 31 -1.79 2.21 13.05
N VAL A 32 -2.84 1.83 13.75
CA VAL A 32 -3.78 2.78 14.37
C VAL A 32 -3.08 3.62 15.44
N ILE A 33 -2.33 2.99 16.35
CA ILE A 33 -1.57 3.70 17.38
C ILE A 33 -0.56 4.66 16.75
N THR A 34 0.22 4.16 15.79
CA THR A 34 1.25 4.98 15.13
C THR A 34 0.64 6.19 14.43
N MET A 35 -0.46 6.02 13.70
CA MET A 35 -1.11 7.13 12.99
C MET A 35 -1.78 8.09 13.96
N THR A 36 -2.35 7.60 15.08
CA THR A 36 -2.86 8.46 16.16
C THR A 36 -1.76 9.35 16.74
N LEU A 37 -0.58 8.79 16.99
CA LEU A 37 0.57 9.58 17.44
C LEU A 37 1.00 10.62 16.42
N TYR A 38 1.01 10.28 15.12
CA TYR A 38 1.27 11.26 14.08
C TYR A 38 0.22 12.37 14.05
N PHE A 39 -1.07 12.06 14.22
CA PHE A 39 -2.12 13.06 14.28
C PHE A 39 -1.93 14.00 15.47
N ILE A 40 -1.56 13.49 16.64
CA ILE A 40 -1.30 14.33 17.83
C ILE A 40 -0.07 15.22 17.60
N ILE A 41 1.04 14.65 17.15
CA ILE A 41 2.31 15.37 17.03
C ILE A 41 2.22 16.40 15.89
N PHE A 42 1.90 15.94 14.69
CA PHE A 42 1.92 16.80 13.50
C PHE A 42 0.67 17.68 13.40
N GLY A 43 -0.47 17.22 13.90
CA GLY A 43 -1.69 18.00 13.89
C GLY A 43 -1.70 19.10 14.94
N ASN A 44 -1.59 18.73 16.21
CA ASN A 44 -1.76 19.68 17.32
C ASN A 44 -0.47 20.45 17.64
N LEU A 45 0.69 19.75 17.73
CA LEU A 45 1.92 20.40 18.20
C LEU A 45 2.61 21.20 17.09
N ILE A 46 2.70 20.64 15.91
CA ILE A 46 3.41 21.24 14.76
C ILE A 46 2.46 22.07 13.91
N GLY A 47 1.24 21.58 13.68
CA GLY A 47 0.24 22.23 12.84
C GLY A 47 -0.11 23.65 13.27
N SER A 48 -0.16 23.92 14.57
CA SER A 48 -0.38 25.27 15.11
C SER A 48 0.71 26.29 14.75
N ARG A 49 1.91 25.82 14.37
CA ARG A 49 3.05 26.66 13.99
C ARG A 49 3.22 26.82 12.47
N ILE A 50 2.74 25.85 11.68
CA ILE A 50 2.89 25.88 10.22
C ILE A 50 1.79 26.73 9.57
N GLY A 51 0.58 26.77 10.18
CA GLY A 51 -0.57 27.46 9.61
C GLY A 51 -1.27 26.67 8.50
N ASP A 52 -2.01 27.40 7.65
CA ASP A 52 -2.82 26.79 6.59
C ASP A 52 -2.00 26.47 5.33
N MET A 53 -2.29 25.33 4.72
CA MET A 53 -1.72 24.89 3.45
C MET A 53 -2.82 24.80 2.38
N HIS A 54 -2.70 25.57 1.32
CA HIS A 54 -3.69 25.62 0.23
C HIS A 54 -5.14 25.91 0.70
N GLY A 55 -5.31 26.69 1.78
CA GLY A 55 -6.63 27.02 2.34
C GLY A 55 -7.23 25.95 3.25
N PHE A 56 -6.47 24.91 3.60
CA PHE A 56 -6.82 23.90 4.57
C PHE A 56 -5.87 23.94 5.77
N SER A 57 -6.36 23.56 6.94
CA SER A 57 -5.46 23.41 8.09
C SER A 57 -4.38 22.37 7.80
N TYR A 58 -3.18 22.54 8.36
CA TYR A 58 -2.09 21.60 8.16
C TYR A 58 -2.50 20.16 8.45
N MET A 59 -3.34 19.96 9.49
CA MET A 59 -3.87 18.65 9.84
C MET A 59 -4.73 18.06 8.72
N GLN A 60 -5.64 18.84 8.12
CA GLN A 60 -6.45 18.39 7.00
C GLN A 60 -5.59 17.98 5.80
N PHE A 61 -4.49 18.70 5.57
CA PHE A 61 -3.58 18.44 4.48
C PHE A 61 -2.80 17.13 4.63
N ILE A 62 -2.33 16.78 5.86
CA ILE A 62 -1.49 15.59 6.07
C ILE A 62 -2.29 14.30 6.23
N VAL A 63 -3.56 14.35 6.69
CA VAL A 63 -4.38 13.16 6.96
C VAL A 63 -4.45 12.21 5.77
N PRO A 64 -4.75 12.64 4.53
CA PRO A 64 -4.79 11.73 3.38
C PRO A 64 -3.43 11.04 3.13
N GLY A 65 -2.33 11.77 3.32
CA GLY A 65 -0.98 11.22 3.20
C GLY A 65 -0.67 10.15 4.25
N LEU A 66 -1.06 10.37 5.50
CA LEU A 66 -0.87 9.42 6.59
C LEU A 66 -1.73 8.15 6.42
N ILE A 67 -2.97 8.29 5.95
CA ILE A 67 -3.82 7.15 5.59
C ILE A 67 -3.15 6.31 4.52
N MET A 68 -2.67 6.95 3.44
CA MET A 68 -1.99 6.24 2.35
C MET A 68 -0.70 5.57 2.80
N MET A 69 0.09 6.21 3.66
CA MET A 69 1.29 5.62 4.24
C MET A 69 0.97 4.33 5.01
N ALA A 70 -0.12 4.32 5.78
CA ALA A 70 -0.58 3.13 6.50
C ALA A 70 -1.03 2.02 5.54
N VAL A 71 -1.76 2.36 4.48
CA VAL A 71 -2.22 1.42 3.43
C VAL A 71 -1.03 0.79 2.72
N ILE A 72 -0.09 1.60 2.25
CA ILE A 72 1.14 1.19 1.56
C ILE A 72 1.88 0.13 2.39
N THR A 73 2.21 0.49 3.62
CA THR A 73 3.02 -0.35 4.50
C THR A 73 2.31 -1.68 4.81
N ASN A 74 1.01 -1.64 5.07
CA ASN A 74 0.26 -2.84 5.48
C ASN A 74 -0.09 -3.75 4.31
N ALA A 75 -0.44 -3.21 3.14
CA ALA A 75 -0.67 -4.00 1.94
C ALA A 75 0.60 -4.75 1.52
N TYR A 76 1.73 -4.05 1.49
CA TYR A 76 3.04 -4.61 1.20
C TYR A 76 3.43 -5.71 2.20
N ALA A 77 3.45 -5.39 3.50
CA ALA A 77 3.90 -6.30 4.54
C ALA A 77 3.06 -7.58 4.62
N ASN A 78 1.75 -7.49 4.33
CA ASN A 78 0.89 -8.66 4.31
C ASN A 78 1.35 -9.70 3.31
N VAL A 79 1.56 -9.29 2.06
CA VAL A 79 1.94 -10.21 0.99
C VAL A 79 3.38 -10.67 1.15
N ALA A 80 4.29 -9.75 1.47
CA ALA A 80 5.69 -10.08 1.68
C ALA A 80 5.86 -11.16 2.75
N SER A 81 5.23 -11.00 3.91
CA SER A 81 5.32 -11.98 5.00
C SER A 81 4.60 -13.30 4.68
N SER A 82 3.41 -13.24 4.06
CA SER A 82 2.63 -14.44 3.78
C SER A 82 3.27 -15.32 2.73
N PHE A 83 3.62 -14.73 1.59
CA PHE A 83 4.21 -15.48 0.49
C PHE A 83 5.59 -16.03 0.86
N PHE A 84 6.42 -15.24 1.56
CA PHE A 84 7.70 -15.73 2.02
C PHE A 84 7.56 -16.86 3.05
N SER A 85 6.63 -16.76 4.00
CA SER A 85 6.38 -17.85 4.96
C SER A 85 5.96 -19.14 4.24
N ALA A 86 5.11 -19.04 3.20
CA ALA A 86 4.72 -20.20 2.40
C ALA A 86 5.91 -20.78 1.62
N LYS A 87 6.80 -19.93 1.10
CA LYS A 87 8.04 -20.35 0.43
C LYS A 87 9.01 -20.99 1.41
N PHE A 88 9.25 -20.38 2.55
CA PHE A 88 10.16 -20.88 3.58
C PHE A 88 9.75 -22.23 4.14
N GLN A 89 8.45 -22.46 4.32
CA GLN A 89 7.85 -23.73 4.76
C GLN A 89 7.69 -24.75 3.61
N ARG A 90 8.10 -24.41 2.39
CA ARG A 90 7.92 -25.21 1.16
C ARG A 90 6.46 -25.48 0.74
N ASN A 91 5.50 -24.91 1.42
CA ASN A 91 4.07 -25.03 1.06
C ASN A 91 3.75 -24.43 -0.31
N ILE A 92 4.60 -23.53 -0.81
CA ILE A 92 4.44 -22.94 -2.15
C ILE A 92 4.65 -23.99 -3.26
N GLU A 93 5.46 -25.02 -3.01
CA GLU A 93 5.72 -26.11 -3.98
C GLU A 93 4.44 -26.90 -4.25
N GLU A 94 3.66 -27.20 -3.22
CA GLU A 94 2.36 -27.87 -3.36
C GLU A 94 1.39 -27.03 -4.20
N LEU A 95 1.38 -25.72 -3.99
CA LEU A 95 0.54 -24.80 -4.74
C LEU A 95 0.96 -24.70 -6.21
N LEU A 96 2.26 -24.80 -6.51
CA LEU A 96 2.79 -24.74 -7.87
C LEU A 96 2.60 -26.05 -8.64
N VAL A 97 2.54 -27.19 -7.96
CA VAL A 97 2.24 -28.50 -8.56
C VAL A 97 0.74 -28.67 -8.81
N ALA A 98 -0.11 -27.97 -8.02
CA ALA A 98 -1.54 -27.99 -8.23
C ALA A 98 -1.91 -27.41 -9.62
N PRO A 99 -2.97 -27.89 -10.28
CA PRO A 99 -3.41 -27.40 -11.60
C PRO A 99 -4.09 -26.03 -11.49
N VAL A 100 -3.42 -25.08 -10.80
CA VAL A 100 -3.89 -23.70 -10.59
C VAL A 100 -3.02 -22.75 -11.40
N PRO A 101 -3.60 -21.93 -12.27
CA PRO A 101 -2.84 -20.96 -13.06
C PRO A 101 -2.14 -19.92 -12.19
N THR A 102 -0.94 -19.49 -12.56
CA THR A 102 -0.13 -18.51 -11.84
C THR A 102 -0.88 -17.22 -11.53
N HIS A 103 -1.74 -16.74 -12.43
CA HIS A 103 -2.53 -15.53 -12.21
C HIS A 103 -3.53 -15.66 -11.04
N ILE A 104 -4.06 -16.85 -10.80
CA ILE A 104 -4.94 -17.12 -9.65
C ILE A 104 -4.15 -17.07 -8.33
N VAL A 105 -2.94 -17.62 -8.34
CA VAL A 105 -2.04 -17.54 -7.16
C VAL A 105 -1.71 -16.08 -6.84
N ILE A 106 -1.29 -15.30 -7.84
CA ILE A 106 -0.99 -13.88 -7.68
C ILE A 106 -2.23 -13.14 -7.16
N ALA A 107 -3.39 -13.31 -7.80
CA ALA A 107 -4.64 -12.65 -7.39
C ALA A 107 -5.06 -13.04 -5.97
N GLY A 108 -4.80 -14.28 -5.56
CA GLY A 108 -5.07 -14.77 -4.22
C GLY A 108 -4.26 -14.02 -3.14
N TYR A 109 -2.95 -13.99 -3.27
CA TYR A 109 -2.07 -13.31 -2.32
C TYR A 109 -2.24 -11.80 -2.34
N VAL A 110 -2.30 -11.20 -3.53
CA VAL A 110 -2.55 -9.75 -3.72
C VAL A 110 -3.89 -9.35 -3.10
N GLY A 111 -4.94 -10.15 -3.32
CA GLY A 111 -6.25 -9.91 -2.70
C GLY A 111 -6.20 -9.88 -1.17
N GLY A 112 -5.39 -10.74 -0.54
CA GLY A 112 -5.15 -10.70 0.90
C GLY A 112 -4.45 -9.41 1.36
N GLY A 113 -3.45 -8.94 0.61
CA GLY A 113 -2.77 -7.68 0.88
C GLY A 113 -3.69 -6.46 0.72
N VAL A 114 -4.49 -6.46 -0.36
CA VAL A 114 -5.51 -5.43 -0.62
C VAL A 114 -6.52 -5.39 0.52
N ALA A 115 -7.05 -6.53 0.94
CA ALA A 115 -8.02 -6.61 2.04
C ALA A 115 -7.45 -6.00 3.33
N ARG A 116 -6.23 -6.37 3.72
CA ARG A 116 -5.58 -5.80 4.92
C ARG A 116 -5.29 -4.30 4.75
N GLY A 117 -4.77 -3.88 3.60
CA GLY A 117 -4.51 -2.46 3.32
C GLY A 117 -5.77 -1.60 3.42
N ILE A 118 -6.88 -2.06 2.84
CA ILE A 118 -8.17 -1.38 2.92
C ILE A 118 -8.69 -1.35 4.36
N CYS A 119 -8.64 -2.46 5.09
CA CYS A 119 -9.06 -2.50 6.50
C CYS A 119 -8.29 -1.48 7.34
N VAL A 120 -6.95 -1.42 7.20
CA VAL A 120 -6.13 -0.42 7.91
C VAL A 120 -6.47 1.00 7.45
N GLY A 121 -6.64 1.22 6.15
CA GLY A 121 -7.05 2.51 5.61
C GLY A 121 -8.37 3.02 6.20
N ILE A 122 -9.38 2.15 6.29
CA ILE A 122 -10.68 2.48 6.92
C ILE A 122 -10.50 2.79 8.42
N LEU A 123 -9.74 1.97 9.15
CA LEU A 123 -9.52 2.17 10.57
C LEU A 123 -8.79 3.50 10.86
N VAL A 124 -7.73 3.80 10.10
CA VAL A 124 -6.99 5.05 10.25
C VAL A 124 -7.86 6.26 9.84
N THR A 125 -8.68 6.12 8.81
CA THR A 125 -9.66 7.15 8.43
C THR A 125 -10.68 7.37 9.54
N ALA A 126 -11.22 6.32 10.14
CA ALA A 126 -12.14 6.44 11.27
C ALA A 126 -11.53 7.15 12.47
N VAL A 127 -10.27 6.85 12.77
CA VAL A 127 -9.52 7.54 13.85
C VAL A 127 -9.27 9.00 13.49
N SER A 128 -8.95 9.33 12.26
CA SER A 128 -8.68 10.69 11.83
C SER A 128 -9.90 11.63 11.98
N LEU A 129 -11.13 11.09 11.94
CA LEU A 129 -12.38 11.84 12.18
C LEU A 129 -12.48 12.45 13.59
N PHE A 130 -11.79 11.87 14.58
CA PHE A 130 -11.72 12.43 15.93
C PHE A 130 -10.85 13.69 16.00
N PHE A 131 -9.96 13.87 15.04
CA PHE A 131 -9.00 14.97 15.02
C PHE A 131 -9.40 16.08 14.06
N VAL A 132 -10.04 15.72 12.93
CA VAL A 132 -10.37 16.69 11.87
C VAL A 132 -11.70 16.33 11.22
N PRO A 133 -12.65 17.27 11.18
CA PRO A 133 -13.79 17.14 10.29
C PRO A 133 -13.36 17.38 8.84
N PHE A 134 -13.65 16.46 7.96
CA PHE A 134 -13.44 16.68 6.53
C PHE A 134 -14.64 16.28 5.69
N HIS A 135 -14.78 17.00 4.58
CA HIS A 135 -15.74 16.69 3.55
C HIS A 135 -14.99 16.01 2.43
N VAL A 136 -15.41 14.80 2.07
CA VAL A 136 -14.79 14.08 0.96
C VAL A 136 -15.27 14.70 -0.35
N HIS A 137 -14.32 15.23 -1.14
CA HIS A 137 -14.60 15.85 -2.43
C HIS A 137 -15.09 14.83 -3.46
N SER A 138 -14.45 13.64 -3.53
CA SER A 138 -14.81 12.59 -4.48
C SER A 138 -14.56 11.19 -3.91
N TRP A 139 -15.62 10.50 -3.51
CA TRP A 139 -15.56 9.12 -3.03
C TRP A 139 -15.01 8.14 -4.07
N LEU A 140 -15.30 8.40 -5.35
CA LEU A 140 -14.79 7.57 -6.45
C LEU A 140 -13.25 7.64 -6.50
N MET A 141 -12.68 8.84 -6.41
CA MET A 141 -11.22 9.02 -6.42
C MET A 141 -10.56 8.43 -5.18
N VAL A 142 -11.16 8.58 -4.01
CA VAL A 142 -10.69 7.91 -2.78
C VAL A 142 -10.65 6.39 -2.98
N ALA A 143 -11.74 5.79 -3.46
CA ALA A 143 -11.81 4.34 -3.66
C ALA A 143 -10.82 3.84 -4.72
N VAL A 144 -10.74 4.51 -5.88
CA VAL A 144 -9.86 4.12 -6.98
C VAL A 144 -8.39 4.23 -6.58
N THR A 145 -7.96 5.35 -6.00
CA THR A 145 -6.56 5.53 -5.60
C THR A 145 -6.17 4.59 -4.46
N LEU A 146 -7.07 4.36 -3.49
CA LEU A 146 -6.87 3.39 -2.42
C LEU A 146 -6.65 1.98 -2.97
N LEU A 147 -7.54 1.55 -3.87
CA LEU A 147 -7.48 0.22 -4.47
C LEU A 147 -6.21 0.03 -5.30
N LEU A 148 -5.91 0.97 -6.21
CA LEU A 148 -4.72 0.90 -7.06
C LEU A 148 -3.44 0.87 -6.22
N THR A 149 -3.36 1.69 -5.18
CA THR A 149 -2.22 1.70 -4.26
C THR A 149 -2.08 0.37 -3.52
N ALA A 150 -3.17 -0.16 -2.96
CA ALA A 150 -3.14 -1.44 -2.26
C ALA A 150 -2.72 -2.59 -3.18
N VAL A 151 -3.20 -2.63 -4.43
CA VAL A 151 -2.80 -3.63 -5.45
C VAL A 151 -1.32 -3.48 -5.79
N MET A 152 -0.86 -2.27 -6.09
CA MET A 152 0.53 -2.03 -6.47
C MET A 152 1.50 -2.47 -5.38
N PHE A 153 1.27 -2.07 -4.12
CA PHE A 153 2.17 -2.44 -3.03
C PHE A 153 2.03 -3.88 -2.58
N SER A 154 0.88 -4.51 -2.77
CA SER A 154 0.75 -5.95 -2.63
C SER A 154 1.60 -6.70 -3.65
N LEU A 155 1.63 -6.26 -4.91
CA LEU A 155 2.51 -6.81 -5.93
C LEU A 155 4.00 -6.56 -5.62
N ALA A 156 4.34 -5.37 -5.14
CA ALA A 156 5.71 -5.06 -4.71
C ALA A 156 6.16 -5.97 -3.55
N GLY A 157 5.26 -6.22 -2.57
CA GLY A 157 5.51 -7.16 -1.47
C GLY A 157 5.68 -8.59 -1.96
N LEU A 158 4.90 -9.02 -2.96
CA LEU A 158 5.04 -10.32 -3.60
C LEU A 158 6.41 -10.47 -4.28
N LEU A 159 6.84 -9.47 -5.04
CA LEU A 159 8.16 -9.45 -5.69
C LEU A 159 9.29 -9.55 -4.66
N ASN A 160 9.21 -8.77 -3.57
CA ASN A 160 10.19 -8.89 -2.49
C ASN A 160 10.24 -10.32 -1.93
N ALA A 161 9.09 -10.93 -1.64
CA ALA A 161 9.03 -12.29 -1.10
C ALA A 161 9.62 -13.35 -2.04
N VAL A 162 9.47 -13.16 -3.36
CA VAL A 162 10.09 -14.05 -4.37
C VAL A 162 11.62 -14.00 -4.28
N PHE A 163 12.21 -12.80 -4.14
CA PHE A 163 13.66 -12.63 -4.09
C PHE A 163 14.26 -12.89 -2.70
N ALA A 164 13.49 -12.69 -1.62
CA ALA A 164 13.96 -12.89 -0.25
C ALA A 164 14.40 -14.34 0.01
N ARG A 165 15.50 -14.50 0.74
CA ARG A 165 16.05 -15.78 1.19
C ARG A 165 15.91 -15.99 2.68
N THR A 166 15.88 -14.89 3.44
CA THR A 166 15.77 -14.86 4.89
C THR A 166 14.62 -13.97 5.33
N PHE A 167 14.18 -14.08 6.58
CA PHE A 167 13.20 -13.16 7.16
C PHE A 167 13.73 -11.73 7.26
N ASP A 168 15.05 -11.55 7.37
CA ASP A 168 15.66 -10.23 7.39
C ASP A 168 15.57 -9.54 6.02
N ASP A 169 15.73 -10.30 4.92
CA ASP A 169 15.60 -9.75 3.55
C ASP A 169 14.23 -9.11 3.30
N ILE A 170 13.16 -9.64 3.93
CA ILE A 170 11.82 -9.08 3.79
C ILE A 170 11.74 -7.68 4.38
N SER A 171 12.48 -7.41 5.45
CA SER A 171 12.46 -6.13 6.17
C SER A 171 13.37 -5.07 5.54
N LEU A 172 14.34 -5.47 4.70
CA LEU A 172 15.28 -4.54 4.06
C LEU A 172 14.57 -3.54 3.15
N ILE A 173 13.71 -4.03 2.23
CA ILE A 173 13.00 -3.13 1.29
C ILE A 173 12.06 -2.16 2.01
N PRO A 174 11.20 -2.58 2.96
CA PRO A 174 10.40 -1.63 3.73
C PRO A 174 11.24 -0.57 4.44
N THR A 175 12.33 -0.97 5.06
CA THR A 175 13.13 -0.06 5.88
C THR A 175 13.95 0.92 5.04
N PHE A 176 14.66 0.44 4.02
CA PHE A 176 15.62 1.25 3.27
C PHE A 176 15.06 1.86 1.98
N VAL A 177 13.97 1.34 1.45
CA VAL A 177 13.36 1.83 0.22
C VAL A 177 11.99 2.43 0.48
N LEU A 178 11.06 1.66 1.07
CA LEU A 178 9.68 2.09 1.21
C LEU A 178 9.54 3.27 2.18
N THR A 179 10.23 3.22 3.32
CA THR A 179 10.19 4.31 4.30
C THR A 179 10.71 5.64 3.72
N PRO A 180 11.90 5.74 3.11
CA PRO A 180 12.32 6.96 2.45
C PRO A 180 11.38 7.43 1.33
N LEU A 181 10.87 6.51 0.51
CA LEU A 181 9.92 6.86 -0.56
C LEU A 181 8.62 7.45 0.00
N THR A 182 8.11 6.92 1.11
CA THR A 182 6.88 7.45 1.72
C THR A 182 7.09 8.84 2.31
N TYR A 183 8.21 9.09 2.99
CA TYR A 183 8.53 10.43 3.51
C TYR A 183 8.76 11.44 2.39
N LEU A 184 9.46 11.06 1.32
CA LEU A 184 9.67 11.90 0.14
C LEU A 184 8.43 11.96 -0.78
N GLY A 185 7.40 11.19 -0.48
CA GLY A 185 6.14 11.14 -1.23
C GLY A 185 5.21 12.33 -1.02
N GLY A 186 5.58 13.33 -0.22
CA GLY A 186 4.74 14.49 0.05
C GLY A 186 3.63 14.23 1.07
N VAL A 187 3.85 13.31 2.03
CA VAL A 187 2.92 13.06 3.14
C VAL A 187 2.75 14.30 3.99
N PHE A 188 3.86 14.93 4.37
CA PHE A 188 3.93 16.03 5.34
C PHE A 188 4.04 17.41 4.72
N TYR A 189 4.22 17.52 3.40
CA TYR A 189 4.44 18.78 2.68
C TYR A 189 3.87 18.72 1.26
N SER A 190 3.63 19.89 0.67
CA SER A 190 3.30 19.98 -0.75
C SER A 190 4.58 20.00 -1.60
N LEU A 191 4.56 19.35 -2.75
CA LEU A 191 5.69 19.34 -3.68
C LEU A 191 6.11 20.74 -4.12
N THR A 192 5.16 21.67 -4.15
CA THR A 192 5.40 23.06 -4.54
C THR A 192 6.35 23.81 -3.59
N LEU A 193 6.51 23.33 -2.35
CA LEU A 193 7.41 23.92 -1.34
C LEU A 193 8.88 23.49 -1.50
N LEU A 194 9.13 22.46 -2.31
CA LEU A 194 10.48 21.95 -2.51
C LEU A 194 11.25 22.81 -3.54
N PRO A 195 12.59 22.90 -3.41
CA PRO A 195 13.45 23.43 -4.47
C PRO A 195 13.27 22.62 -5.77
N PRO A 196 13.50 23.24 -6.97
CA PRO A 196 13.21 22.60 -8.27
C PRO A 196 13.89 21.24 -8.46
N PHE A 197 15.12 21.09 -7.97
CA PHE A 197 15.84 19.80 -8.00
C PHE A 197 15.08 18.69 -7.26
N TRP A 198 14.65 18.96 -6.04
CA TRP A 198 13.92 17.97 -5.23
C TRP A 198 12.52 17.71 -5.76
N GLN A 199 11.88 18.71 -6.39
CA GLN A 199 10.61 18.48 -7.11
C GLN A 199 10.79 17.47 -8.24
N ALA A 200 11.88 17.60 -9.03
CA ALA A 200 12.19 16.67 -10.11
C ALA A 200 12.45 15.25 -9.60
N VAL A 201 13.25 15.12 -8.52
CA VAL A 201 13.50 13.82 -7.85
C VAL A 201 12.22 13.21 -7.31
N SER A 202 11.38 14.00 -6.65
CA SER A 202 10.10 13.53 -6.10
C SER A 202 9.15 13.02 -7.17
N LYS A 203 9.16 13.56 -8.38
CA LYS A 203 8.36 13.09 -9.52
C LYS A 203 8.75 11.68 -10.00
N LEU A 204 9.93 11.18 -9.67
CA LEU A 204 10.32 9.79 -9.92
C LEU A 204 9.74 8.82 -8.88
N ASN A 205 9.24 9.33 -7.78
CA ASN A 205 8.69 8.55 -6.69
C ASN A 205 7.20 8.23 -6.96
N PRO A 206 6.82 6.94 -7.12
CA PRO A 206 5.42 6.57 -7.35
C PRO A 206 4.49 6.94 -6.21
N VAL A 207 4.99 7.05 -4.97
CA VAL A 207 4.19 7.40 -3.79
C VAL A 207 3.60 8.81 -3.88
N VAL A 208 4.30 9.74 -4.55
CA VAL A 208 3.80 11.10 -4.82
C VAL A 208 2.46 11.07 -5.54
N TYR A 209 2.35 10.24 -6.56
CA TYR A 209 1.12 10.13 -7.36
C TYR A 209 -0.04 9.56 -6.54
N MET A 210 0.23 8.57 -5.69
CA MET A 210 -0.77 7.97 -4.81
C MET A 210 -1.32 8.98 -3.82
N ILE A 211 -0.43 9.70 -3.15
CA ILE A 211 -0.80 10.70 -2.16
C ILE A 211 -1.54 11.86 -2.83
N SER A 212 -1.06 12.33 -3.98
CA SER A 212 -1.72 13.40 -4.75
C SER A 212 -3.14 13.02 -5.18
N GLY A 213 -3.31 11.81 -5.74
CA GLY A 213 -4.63 11.32 -6.14
C GLY A 213 -5.60 11.12 -4.97
N PHE A 214 -5.10 10.59 -3.86
CA PHE A 214 -5.90 10.38 -2.66
C PHE A 214 -6.26 11.71 -1.97
N ARG A 215 -5.29 12.65 -1.93
CA ARG A 215 -5.51 14.01 -1.43
C ARG A 215 -6.56 14.75 -2.25
N TYR A 216 -6.53 14.61 -3.57
CA TYR A 216 -7.59 15.14 -4.42
C TYR A 216 -8.95 14.55 -4.06
N GLY A 217 -9.03 13.25 -3.81
CA GLY A 217 -10.29 12.61 -3.39
C GLY A 217 -10.86 13.20 -2.11
N PHE A 218 -10.02 13.58 -1.14
CA PHE A 218 -10.43 14.18 0.12
C PHE A 218 -10.65 15.69 0.03
N LEU A 219 -9.69 16.44 -0.51
CA LEU A 219 -9.62 17.89 -0.41
C LEU A 219 -9.91 18.63 -1.73
N GLY A 220 -9.97 17.91 -2.85
CA GLY A 220 -10.09 18.53 -4.18
C GLY A 220 -8.77 19.17 -4.68
N ILE A 221 -7.66 19.02 -3.95
CA ILE A 221 -6.36 19.58 -4.30
C ILE A 221 -5.47 18.47 -4.83
N ASN A 222 -4.77 18.75 -5.93
CA ASN A 222 -3.80 17.85 -6.51
C ASN A 222 -2.50 18.57 -6.85
N ASP A 223 -1.37 17.96 -6.48
CA ASP A 223 -0.04 18.43 -6.87
C ASP A 223 0.32 17.99 -8.31
N VAL A 224 -0.37 16.96 -8.83
CA VAL A 224 -0.12 16.36 -10.15
C VAL A 224 -1.45 16.09 -10.86
N PRO A 225 -1.54 16.29 -12.20
CA PRO A 225 -2.77 15.99 -12.95
C PRO A 225 -3.27 14.57 -12.73
N LEU A 226 -4.58 14.40 -12.50
CA LEU A 226 -5.19 13.12 -12.14
C LEU A 226 -4.98 12.03 -13.19
N VAL A 227 -5.12 12.37 -14.47
CA VAL A 227 -4.92 11.42 -15.57
C VAL A 227 -3.51 10.85 -15.53
N PHE A 228 -2.52 11.70 -15.29
CA PHE A 228 -1.12 11.27 -15.17
C PHE A 228 -0.91 10.42 -13.93
N THR A 229 -1.50 10.82 -12.80
CA THR A 229 -1.49 10.05 -11.54
C THR A 229 -2.00 8.62 -11.74
N LEU A 230 -3.18 8.46 -12.31
CA LEU A 230 -3.77 7.14 -12.54
C LEU A 230 -2.98 6.32 -13.56
N SER A 231 -2.49 6.96 -14.63
CA SER A 231 -1.68 6.29 -15.65
C SER A 231 -0.38 5.72 -15.07
N VAL A 232 0.31 6.48 -14.21
CA VAL A 232 1.52 6.02 -13.53
C VAL A 232 1.22 4.81 -12.62
N LEU A 233 0.15 4.87 -11.82
CA LEU A 233 -0.24 3.77 -10.95
C LEU A 233 -0.53 2.49 -11.74
N VAL A 234 -1.31 2.60 -12.81
CA VAL A 234 -1.64 1.46 -13.68
C VAL A 234 -0.38 0.91 -14.36
N ALA A 235 0.51 1.77 -14.84
CA ALA A 235 1.77 1.35 -15.44
C ALA A 235 2.63 0.52 -14.46
N PHE A 236 2.80 0.99 -13.21
CA PHE A 236 3.53 0.24 -12.19
C PHE A 236 2.86 -1.10 -11.86
N ILE A 237 1.52 -1.13 -11.75
CA ILE A 237 0.77 -2.37 -11.51
C ILE A 237 1.03 -3.38 -12.63
N VAL A 238 0.94 -2.94 -13.88
CA VAL A 238 1.17 -3.80 -15.05
C VAL A 238 2.61 -4.35 -15.04
N VAL A 239 3.60 -3.48 -14.81
CA VAL A 239 5.01 -3.89 -14.75
C VAL A 239 5.24 -4.90 -13.62
N PHE A 240 4.78 -4.60 -12.40
CA PHE A 240 4.96 -5.51 -11.27
C PHE A 240 4.20 -6.83 -11.45
N TYR A 241 3.00 -6.79 -12.05
CA TYR A 241 2.26 -8.00 -12.36
C TYR A 241 2.99 -8.88 -13.36
N ILE A 242 3.49 -8.31 -14.48
CA ILE A 242 4.23 -9.06 -15.49
C ILE A 242 5.51 -9.65 -14.89
N LEU A 243 6.23 -8.89 -14.06
CA LEU A 243 7.42 -9.38 -13.37
C LEU A 243 7.07 -10.54 -12.42
N ALA A 244 6.06 -10.37 -11.57
CA ALA A 244 5.63 -11.42 -10.64
C ALA A 244 5.19 -12.69 -11.40
N TRP A 245 4.39 -12.51 -12.45
CA TRP A 245 3.92 -13.63 -13.27
C TRP A 245 5.07 -14.38 -13.94
N THR A 246 6.01 -13.67 -14.56
CA THR A 246 7.16 -14.30 -15.24
C THR A 246 8.09 -15.02 -14.26
N LEU A 247 8.33 -14.46 -13.07
CA LEU A 247 9.18 -15.07 -12.05
C LEU A 247 8.56 -16.35 -11.49
N ILE A 248 7.28 -16.29 -11.11
CA ILE A 248 6.56 -17.42 -10.52
C ILE A 248 6.39 -18.53 -11.57
N GLN A 249 6.02 -18.19 -12.81
CA GLN A 249 5.84 -19.17 -13.88
C GLN A 249 7.15 -19.90 -14.25
N ARG A 250 8.28 -19.19 -14.17
CA ARG A 250 9.62 -19.79 -14.43
C ARG A 250 10.21 -20.48 -13.20
N GLY A 251 9.55 -20.45 -12.06
CA GLY A 251 10.06 -21.00 -10.80
C GLY A 251 11.33 -20.31 -10.29
N ARG A 252 11.66 -19.12 -10.82
CA ARG A 252 12.85 -18.37 -10.41
C ARG A 252 12.66 -17.76 -9.02
N GLY A 253 13.64 -17.99 -8.13
CA GLY A 253 13.58 -17.48 -6.75
C GLY A 253 12.64 -18.27 -5.82
N LEU A 254 11.98 -19.33 -6.29
CA LEU A 254 11.08 -20.18 -5.50
C LEU A 254 11.74 -21.48 -5.04
N ARG A 255 12.78 -21.89 -5.71
CA ARG A 255 13.60 -23.04 -5.31
C ARG A 255 14.74 -22.56 -4.43
N THR A 256 14.76 -23.03 -3.20
CA THR A 256 15.87 -22.87 -2.23
C THR A 256 16.86 -24.01 -2.36
#